data_28b248ef2e5c270eb7434fab80f75275
#
_entry.id   28b248ef2e5c270eb7434fab80f75275
#
_cell.length_a   1.000
_cell.length_b   1.000
_cell.length_c   1.000
_cell.angle_alpha   90.00
_cell.angle_beta   90.00
_cell.angle_gamma   90.00
#
_symmetry.space_group_name_H-M   'P 1'
#
loop_
_entity.id
_entity.type
_entity.pdbx_description
1 polymer ?
#
loop_
_entity_poly.entity_id
_entity_poly.type
_entity_poly.pdbx_seq_one_letter_code
_entity_poly.pdbx_strand_id
1 'polypeptide(L)'
;MQYLDTKAEADDGKERTGKFQGLETKRLFLREMTWEDRPAICAILQDKETMYAYEHAFSDEEADQWMKNQMDRYRKFGFGLWAVEQKETREVIGQCGLTWQPVPESIDASGQVLEIGYLFRRSQWGKGYATEAASACREYAFQVLKAPKVSSIIRENNRASRNVAERNGLKPVGSFVKHYYGMDMPHVVYVGYGDSGQ
;
A
#
# COMPACT_ATOMS: atom_id res chain seq x y z
N MET A 1 14.09 4.37 -14.55
CA MET A 1 13.66 4.04 -13.19
C MET A 1 12.58 2.96 -13.26
N GLN A 2 12.97 1.74 -13.03
CA GLN A 2 12.05 0.60 -13.12
C GLN A 2 11.59 0.26 -11.71
N TYR A 3 10.40 0.75 -11.32
CA TYR A 3 9.57 -0.09 -10.47
C TYR A 3 9.32 -1.34 -11.31
N LEU A 4 10.07 -2.38 -11.02
CA LEU A 4 9.96 -3.64 -11.71
C LEU A 4 8.54 -4.15 -11.54
N ASP A 5 7.73 -4.00 -12.59
CA ASP A 5 6.61 -4.89 -12.84
C ASP A 5 7.22 -6.28 -13.06
N THR A 6 7.57 -6.94 -11.97
CA THR A 6 7.90 -8.35 -12.02
C THR A 6 6.64 -9.07 -12.46
N LYS A 7 6.75 -9.78 -13.56
CA LYS A 7 5.75 -10.69 -14.10
C LYS A 7 5.23 -11.59 -12.97
N ALA A 8 4.15 -11.20 -12.34
CA ALA A 8 3.30 -12.10 -11.60
C ALA A 8 2.32 -12.66 -12.63
N GLU A 9 2.71 -13.73 -13.30
CA GLU A 9 1.79 -14.60 -14.03
C GLU A 9 1.03 -15.43 -13.01
N ALA A 10 -0.12 -14.92 -12.61
CA ALA A 10 -1.20 -15.73 -12.09
C ALA A 10 -2.47 -15.21 -12.77
N ASP A 11 -2.56 -15.50 -14.05
CA ASP A 11 -3.77 -15.36 -14.82
C ASP A 11 -4.52 -16.70 -14.74
N ASP A 12 -5.45 -16.81 -13.82
CA ASP A 12 -6.56 -17.74 -13.96
C ASP A 12 -7.79 -16.94 -14.38
N GLY A 13 -7.86 -16.64 -15.65
CA GLY A 13 -8.88 -16.03 -16.51
C GLY A 13 -10.34 -15.92 -16.01
N LYS A 14 -10.56 -15.52 -14.77
CA LYS A 14 -11.87 -15.14 -14.24
C LYS A 14 -11.99 -13.63 -14.28
N GLU A 15 -12.70 -13.13 -15.28
CA GLU A 15 -13.29 -11.78 -15.21
C GLU A 15 -13.99 -11.61 -13.86
N ARG A 16 -13.41 -10.76 -12.99
CA ARG A 16 -14.06 -10.40 -11.73
C ARG A 16 -15.30 -9.56 -12.04
N THR A 17 -16.46 -10.20 -11.95
CA THR A 17 -17.78 -9.57 -12.05
C THR A 17 -18.03 -8.72 -10.80
N GLY A 18 -17.51 -7.49 -10.74
CA GLY A 18 -17.80 -6.53 -9.70
C GLY A 18 -16.78 -5.39 -9.67
N LYS A 19 -17.21 -4.20 -10.06
CA LYS A 19 -16.44 -2.97 -9.90
C LYS A 19 -16.18 -2.75 -8.39
N PHE A 20 -14.92 -2.44 -8.01
CA PHE A 20 -14.63 -2.03 -6.64
C PHE A 20 -15.49 -0.83 -6.24
N GLN A 21 -16.25 -0.97 -5.17
CA GLN A 21 -17.19 0.06 -4.70
C GLN A 21 -16.62 0.98 -3.64
N GLY A 22 -15.35 0.77 -3.25
CA GLY A 22 -14.69 1.46 -2.16
C GLY A 22 -14.75 0.70 -0.84
N LEU A 23 -13.91 1.13 0.11
CA LEU A 23 -13.94 0.66 1.49
C LEU A 23 -14.35 1.81 2.39
N GLU A 24 -15.34 1.59 3.20
CA GLU A 24 -15.85 2.58 4.13
C GLU A 24 -15.43 2.23 5.55
N THR A 25 -14.90 3.21 6.28
CA THR A 25 -14.56 3.10 7.70
C THR A 25 -15.34 4.14 8.51
N LYS A 26 -15.04 4.27 9.80
CA LYS A 26 -15.67 5.30 10.64
C LYS A 26 -15.45 6.71 10.12
N ARG A 27 -14.23 7.04 9.69
CA ARG A 27 -13.83 8.42 9.31
C ARG A 27 -13.40 8.55 7.86
N LEU A 28 -13.14 7.42 7.16
CA LEU A 28 -12.51 7.41 5.85
C LEU A 28 -13.37 6.69 4.82
N PHE A 29 -13.15 7.08 3.56
CA PHE A 29 -13.61 6.35 2.39
C PHE A 29 -12.43 6.12 1.45
N LEU A 30 -12.12 4.86 1.15
CA LEU A 30 -11.05 4.48 0.23
C LEU A 30 -11.69 4.13 -1.12
N ARG A 31 -11.25 4.79 -2.17
CA ARG A 31 -11.75 4.59 -3.53
C ARG A 31 -10.64 4.58 -4.57
N GLU A 32 -10.91 4.07 -5.74
CA GLU A 32 -9.95 4.18 -6.83
C GLU A 32 -9.58 5.63 -7.09
N MET A 33 -8.29 5.87 -7.37
CA MET A 33 -7.78 7.18 -7.76
C MET A 33 -8.27 7.52 -9.16
N THR A 34 -8.52 8.79 -9.37
CA THR A 34 -8.73 9.39 -10.69
C THR A 34 -7.71 10.51 -10.92
N TRP A 35 -7.59 11.00 -12.15
CA TRP A 35 -6.72 12.14 -12.43
C TRP A 35 -7.15 13.44 -11.71
N GLU A 36 -8.38 13.53 -11.24
CA GLU A 36 -8.86 14.63 -10.40
C GLU A 36 -8.17 14.66 -9.04
N ASP A 37 -7.66 13.51 -8.55
CA ASP A 37 -6.93 13.41 -7.29
C ASP A 37 -5.46 13.87 -7.40
N ARG A 38 -4.97 14.12 -8.62
CA ARG A 38 -3.56 14.47 -8.87
C ARG A 38 -3.02 15.57 -7.94
N PRO A 39 -3.71 16.70 -7.74
CA PRO A 39 -3.20 17.76 -6.85
C PRO A 39 -2.99 17.27 -5.41
N ALA A 40 -3.90 16.45 -4.90
CA ALA A 40 -3.83 15.92 -3.54
C ALA A 40 -2.73 14.85 -3.41
N ILE A 41 -2.58 13.99 -4.40
CA ILE A 41 -1.54 12.94 -4.44
C ILE A 41 -0.16 13.57 -4.62
N CYS A 42 0.00 14.56 -5.51
CA CYS A 42 1.25 15.31 -5.65
C CYS A 42 1.65 16.01 -4.36
N ALA A 43 0.71 16.63 -3.63
CA ALA A 43 0.98 17.25 -2.34
C ALA A 43 1.54 16.27 -1.28
N ILE A 44 1.36 14.97 -1.47
CA ILE A 44 1.92 13.91 -0.62
C ILE A 44 3.27 13.44 -1.19
N LEU A 45 3.31 13.08 -2.47
CA LEU A 45 4.48 12.48 -3.11
C LEU A 45 5.64 13.48 -3.34
N GLN A 46 5.34 14.77 -3.36
CA GLN A 46 6.31 15.84 -3.56
C GLN A 46 6.76 16.52 -2.25
N ASP A 47 6.19 16.12 -1.10
CA ASP A 47 6.65 16.59 0.20
C ASP A 47 7.86 15.77 0.68
N LYS A 48 9.03 16.41 0.76
CA LYS A 48 10.30 15.76 1.15
C LYS A 48 10.23 15.07 2.49
N GLU A 49 9.51 15.63 3.45
CA GLU A 49 9.40 15.04 4.78
C GLU A 49 8.45 13.83 4.79
N THR A 50 7.41 13.85 3.99
CA THR A 50 6.53 12.69 3.79
C THR A 50 7.27 11.56 3.08
N MET A 51 8.11 11.91 2.10
CA MET A 51 8.81 10.95 1.25
C MET A 51 10.17 10.49 1.79
N TYR A 52 10.51 10.79 3.04
CA TYR A 52 11.80 10.42 3.64
C TYR A 52 12.13 8.92 3.56
N ALA A 53 11.11 8.07 3.58
CA ALA A 53 11.28 6.62 3.45
C ALA A 53 11.43 6.15 1.99
N TYR A 54 11.18 7.02 1.02
CA TYR A 54 11.26 6.79 -0.43
C TYR A 54 12.48 7.46 -1.08
N GLU A 55 13.42 8.03 -0.28
CA GLU A 55 14.68 8.64 -0.70
C GLU A 55 14.58 10.06 -1.23
N HIS A 56 13.59 10.39 -2.04
CA HIS A 56 13.36 11.73 -2.55
C HIS A 56 11.87 12.02 -2.74
N ALA A 57 11.55 13.27 -2.80
CA ALA A 57 10.25 13.74 -3.23
C ALA A 57 10.14 13.58 -4.77
N PHE A 58 9.00 13.10 -5.24
CA PHE A 58 8.81 12.82 -6.66
C PHE A 58 8.74 14.10 -7.51
N SER A 59 9.22 14.01 -8.76
CA SER A 59 8.90 14.99 -9.80
C SER A 59 7.43 14.87 -10.24
N ASP A 60 6.97 15.79 -11.08
CA ASP A 60 5.64 15.71 -11.68
C ASP A 60 5.48 14.44 -12.52
N GLU A 61 6.47 14.08 -13.30
CA GLU A 61 6.47 12.89 -14.16
C GLU A 61 6.46 11.60 -13.31
N GLU A 62 7.20 11.57 -12.20
CA GLU A 62 7.22 10.44 -11.28
C GLU A 62 5.87 10.26 -10.58
N ALA A 63 5.24 11.36 -10.16
CA ALA A 63 3.91 11.35 -9.55
C ALA A 63 2.84 10.88 -10.55
N ASP A 64 2.89 11.35 -11.79
CA ASP A 64 1.99 10.92 -12.86
C ASP A 64 2.16 9.45 -13.19
N GLN A 65 3.40 8.96 -13.27
CA GLN A 65 3.67 7.54 -13.47
C GLN A 65 3.20 6.69 -12.28
N TRP A 66 3.35 7.19 -11.05
CA TRP A 66 2.83 6.54 -9.84
C TRP A 66 1.31 6.36 -9.91
N MET A 67 0.58 7.41 -10.23
CA MET A 67 -0.88 7.36 -10.37
C MET A 67 -1.31 6.41 -11.48
N LYS A 68 -0.67 6.51 -12.65
CA LYS A 68 -0.92 5.61 -13.77
C LYS A 68 -0.74 4.14 -13.37
N ASN A 69 0.32 3.83 -12.63
CA ASN A 69 0.59 2.48 -12.15
C ASN A 69 -0.54 1.97 -11.22
N GLN A 70 -1.13 2.83 -10.38
CA GLN A 70 -2.27 2.41 -9.56
C GLN A 70 -3.50 2.11 -10.42
N MET A 71 -3.80 2.95 -11.41
CA MET A 71 -4.93 2.73 -12.33
C MET A 71 -4.74 1.45 -13.17
N ASP A 72 -3.51 1.13 -13.57
CA ASP A 72 -3.16 -0.11 -14.26
C ASP A 72 -3.35 -1.33 -13.34
N ARG A 73 -2.98 -1.21 -12.05
CA ARG A 73 -3.22 -2.26 -11.04
C ARG A 73 -4.70 -2.53 -10.81
N TYR A 74 -5.54 -1.49 -10.76
CA TYR A 74 -6.99 -1.68 -10.65
C TYR A 74 -7.54 -2.50 -11.81
N ARG A 75 -7.09 -2.23 -13.05
CA ARG A 75 -7.50 -2.99 -14.23
C ARG A 75 -6.98 -4.43 -14.21
N LYS A 76 -5.73 -4.62 -13.81
CA LYS A 76 -5.07 -5.93 -13.85
C LYS A 76 -5.48 -6.84 -12.69
N PHE A 77 -5.54 -6.29 -11.47
CA PHE A 77 -5.71 -7.08 -10.25
C PHE A 77 -7.03 -6.81 -9.51
N GLY A 78 -7.78 -5.77 -9.90
CA GLY A 78 -8.96 -5.31 -9.18
C GLY A 78 -8.66 -4.57 -7.88
N PHE A 79 -7.39 -4.29 -7.61
CA PHE A 79 -6.92 -3.52 -6.43
C PHE A 79 -5.60 -2.83 -6.73
N GLY A 80 -5.23 -1.88 -5.88
CA GLY A 80 -4.01 -1.08 -5.92
C GLY A 80 -3.97 -0.19 -4.68
N LEU A 81 -3.19 0.88 -4.69
CA LEU A 81 -3.31 1.91 -3.68
C LEU A 81 -4.48 2.82 -4.02
N TRP A 82 -5.45 2.91 -3.14
CA TRP A 82 -6.63 3.73 -3.27
C TRP A 82 -6.42 5.13 -2.68
N ALA A 83 -7.11 6.14 -3.20
CA ALA A 83 -7.23 7.44 -2.55
C ALA A 83 -7.98 7.28 -1.24
N VAL A 84 -7.46 7.88 -0.16
CA VAL A 84 -8.10 7.91 1.15
C VAL A 84 -8.72 9.28 1.35
N GLU A 85 -10.04 9.32 1.29
CA GLU A 85 -10.85 10.52 1.48
C GLU A 85 -11.34 10.60 2.92
N GLN A 86 -11.19 11.74 3.56
CA GLN A 86 -11.79 12.01 4.85
C GLN A 86 -13.28 12.35 4.67
N LYS A 87 -14.17 11.61 5.32
CA LYS A 87 -15.62 11.75 5.15
C LYS A 87 -16.16 13.14 5.50
N GLU A 88 -15.60 13.74 6.54
CA GLU A 88 -16.03 15.05 7.05
C GLU A 88 -15.74 16.19 6.09
N THR A 89 -14.54 16.22 5.52
CA THR A 89 -14.08 17.32 4.66
C THR A 89 -14.16 17.00 3.17
N ARG A 90 -14.34 15.76 2.80
CA ARG A 90 -14.27 15.24 1.43
C ARG A 90 -12.89 15.40 0.76
N GLU A 91 -11.88 15.72 1.55
CA GLU A 91 -10.52 15.86 1.05
C GLU A 91 -9.80 14.51 0.97
N VAL A 92 -9.01 14.32 -0.08
CA VAL A 92 -8.04 13.22 -0.18
C VAL A 92 -6.84 13.56 0.69
N ILE A 93 -6.66 12.79 1.76
CA ILE A 93 -5.64 13.01 2.80
C ILE A 93 -4.49 12.01 2.75
N GLY A 94 -4.61 10.98 1.93
CA GLY A 94 -3.62 9.92 1.83
C GLY A 94 -3.93 8.93 0.73
N GLN A 95 -3.12 7.90 0.67
CA GLN A 95 -3.35 6.69 -0.11
C GLN A 95 -3.10 5.46 0.75
N CYS A 96 -3.90 4.41 0.56
CA CYS A 96 -3.73 3.13 1.24
C CYS A 96 -4.36 2.03 0.38
N GLY A 97 -3.76 0.85 0.37
CA GLY A 97 -4.30 -0.25 -0.42
C GLY A 97 -3.41 -1.48 -0.43
N LEU A 98 -3.63 -2.32 -1.44
CA LEU A 98 -2.99 -3.60 -1.61
C LEU A 98 -2.16 -3.60 -2.90
N THR A 99 -0.95 -4.16 -2.82
CA THR A 99 -0.07 -4.32 -3.98
C THR A 99 0.72 -5.62 -3.88
N TRP A 100 0.97 -6.27 -5.01
CA TRP A 100 1.95 -7.36 -5.05
C TRP A 100 3.37 -6.78 -5.02
N GLN A 101 4.20 -7.29 -4.10
CA GLN A 101 5.58 -6.85 -3.93
C GLN A 101 6.55 -8.04 -3.97
N PRO A 102 7.66 -7.91 -4.71
CA PRO A 102 8.69 -8.93 -4.71
C PRO A 102 9.43 -8.95 -3.35
N VAL A 103 9.72 -10.15 -2.91
CA VAL A 103 10.56 -10.41 -1.72
C VAL A 103 11.50 -11.57 -2.02
N PRO A 104 12.63 -11.68 -1.29
CA PRO A 104 13.47 -12.87 -1.37
C PRO A 104 12.69 -14.15 -1.00
N GLU A 105 13.04 -15.28 -1.62
CA GLU A 105 12.44 -16.59 -1.29
C GLU A 105 12.65 -16.98 0.18
N SER A 106 13.68 -16.48 0.83
CA SER A 106 13.90 -16.64 2.27
C SER A 106 12.84 -15.96 3.15
N ILE A 107 12.10 -15.00 2.59
CA ILE A 107 10.96 -14.33 3.25
C ILE A 107 9.65 -15.03 2.86
N ASP A 108 9.48 -15.33 1.59
CA ASP A 108 8.32 -16.03 1.07
C ASP A 108 8.71 -16.89 -0.14
N ALA A 109 8.43 -18.18 -0.07
CA ALA A 109 8.80 -19.14 -1.11
C ALA A 109 8.18 -18.84 -2.50
N SER A 110 7.10 -18.04 -2.56
CA SER A 110 6.52 -17.59 -3.83
C SER A 110 7.29 -16.42 -4.47
N GLY A 111 8.29 -15.86 -3.78
CA GLY A 111 9.05 -14.69 -4.23
C GLY A 111 8.25 -13.37 -4.20
N GLN A 112 7.02 -13.38 -3.70
CA GLN A 112 6.17 -12.19 -3.62
C GLN A 112 5.18 -12.24 -2.46
N VAL A 113 4.73 -11.07 -2.03
CA VAL A 113 3.75 -10.91 -0.95
C VAL A 113 2.67 -9.90 -1.33
N LEU A 114 1.47 -10.09 -0.80
CA LEU A 114 0.41 -9.08 -0.87
C LEU A 114 0.65 -8.05 0.23
N GLU A 115 1.10 -6.87 -0.16
CA GLU A 115 1.48 -5.79 0.76
C GLU A 115 0.31 -4.85 1.02
N ILE A 116 0.12 -4.47 2.28
CA ILE A 116 -0.66 -3.30 2.68
C ILE A 116 0.29 -2.11 2.70
N GLY A 117 0.16 -1.22 1.72
CA GLY A 117 0.92 0.03 1.61
C GLY A 117 0.07 1.24 2.00
N TYR A 118 0.68 2.25 2.59
CA TYR A 118 0.01 3.51 2.95
C TYR A 118 0.98 4.68 3.00
N LEU A 119 0.45 5.85 2.64
CA LEU A 119 1.15 7.13 2.73
C LEU A 119 0.12 8.24 2.94
N PHE A 120 0.35 9.10 3.94
CA PHE A 120 -0.58 10.15 4.31
C PHE A 120 0.10 11.52 4.33
N ARG A 121 -0.66 12.56 3.97
CA ARG A 121 -0.24 13.94 4.11
C ARG A 121 0.26 14.20 5.54
N ARG A 122 1.39 14.87 5.69
CA ARG A 122 2.05 15.11 6.97
C ARG A 122 1.12 15.76 8.02
N SER A 123 0.28 16.70 7.62
CA SER A 123 -0.70 17.36 8.51
C SER A 123 -1.75 16.40 9.10
N GLN A 124 -1.82 15.16 8.61
CA GLN A 124 -2.75 14.13 9.05
C GLN A 124 -2.09 13.03 9.89
N TRP A 125 -0.79 13.14 10.14
CA TRP A 125 -0.07 12.18 10.98
C TRP A 125 -0.52 12.26 12.44
N GLY A 126 -0.32 11.19 13.18
CA GLY A 126 -0.67 11.10 14.60
C GLY A 126 -2.17 10.95 14.92
N LYS A 127 -3.05 11.09 13.91
CA LYS A 127 -4.51 11.04 14.08
C LYS A 127 -5.12 9.63 13.95
N GLY A 128 -4.29 8.61 13.69
CA GLY A 128 -4.70 7.22 13.57
C GLY A 128 -5.28 6.82 12.21
N TYR A 129 -5.29 7.69 11.21
CA TYR A 129 -5.86 7.42 9.89
C TYR A 129 -5.15 6.27 9.16
N ALA A 130 -3.82 6.20 9.23
CA ALA A 130 -3.08 5.11 8.60
C ALA A 130 -3.45 3.74 9.18
N THR A 131 -3.61 3.65 10.51
CA THR A 131 -4.05 2.41 11.17
C THR A 131 -5.46 2.03 10.75
N GLU A 132 -6.38 2.99 10.70
CA GLU A 132 -7.77 2.78 10.31
C GLU A 132 -7.90 2.30 8.85
N ALA A 133 -7.20 2.96 7.92
CA ALA A 133 -7.19 2.59 6.52
C ALA A 133 -6.54 1.21 6.28
N ALA A 134 -5.39 0.96 6.92
CA ALA A 134 -4.70 -0.32 6.81
C ALA A 134 -5.52 -1.49 7.38
N SER A 135 -6.31 -1.25 8.45
CA SER A 135 -7.24 -2.26 8.97
C SER A 135 -8.31 -2.62 7.95
N ALA A 136 -8.92 -1.63 7.30
CA ALA A 136 -9.90 -1.89 6.25
C ALA A 136 -9.31 -2.66 5.06
N CYS A 137 -8.08 -2.33 4.65
CA CYS A 137 -7.37 -3.06 3.60
C CYS A 137 -7.09 -4.51 3.99
N ARG A 138 -6.68 -4.75 5.25
CA ARG A 138 -6.47 -6.10 5.80
C ARG A 138 -7.76 -6.92 5.79
N GLU A 139 -8.86 -6.34 6.26
CA GLU A 139 -10.17 -7.00 6.25
C GLU A 139 -10.61 -7.33 4.82
N TYR A 140 -10.47 -6.40 3.89
CA TYR A 140 -10.75 -6.62 2.48
C TYR A 140 -9.91 -7.78 1.90
N ALA A 141 -8.62 -7.81 2.18
CA ALA A 141 -7.74 -8.87 1.73
C ALA A 141 -8.20 -10.25 2.23
N PHE A 142 -8.59 -10.37 3.51
CA PHE A 142 -9.02 -11.65 4.07
C PHE A 142 -10.45 -12.02 3.69
N GLN A 143 -11.38 -11.08 3.74
CA GLN A 143 -12.79 -11.38 3.55
C GLN A 143 -13.22 -11.43 2.09
N VAL A 144 -12.66 -10.54 1.25
CA VAL A 144 -13.05 -10.42 -0.16
C VAL A 144 -12.07 -11.16 -1.08
N LEU A 145 -10.75 -10.88 -0.93
CA LEU A 145 -9.75 -11.53 -1.77
C LEU A 145 -9.41 -12.95 -1.31
N LYS A 146 -9.85 -13.34 -0.11
CA LYS A 146 -9.53 -14.65 0.50
C LYS A 146 -8.02 -14.91 0.60
N ALA A 147 -7.23 -13.85 0.73
CA ALA A 147 -5.79 -13.95 0.88
C ALA A 147 -5.46 -14.69 2.19
N PRO A 148 -4.57 -15.68 2.20
CA PRO A 148 -4.22 -16.40 3.44
C PRO A 148 -3.38 -15.54 4.38
N LYS A 149 -2.67 -14.56 3.83
CA LYS A 149 -1.79 -13.65 4.57
C LYS A 149 -1.67 -12.30 3.86
N VAL A 150 -1.34 -11.27 4.61
CA VAL A 150 -0.94 -9.95 4.12
C VAL A 150 0.37 -9.53 4.76
N SER A 151 1.10 -8.64 4.12
CA SER A 151 2.39 -8.17 4.58
C SER A 151 2.46 -6.65 4.60
N SER A 152 3.45 -6.09 5.30
CA SER A 152 3.91 -4.71 5.13
C SER A 152 5.44 -4.73 5.13
N ILE A 153 6.06 -4.13 4.12
CA ILE A 153 7.51 -4.05 3.93
C ILE A 153 7.95 -2.65 4.33
N ILE A 154 8.57 -2.52 5.50
CA ILE A 154 8.76 -1.23 6.13
C ILE A 154 10.25 -0.98 6.35
N ARG A 155 10.76 0.17 5.90
CA ARG A 155 12.13 0.59 6.18
C ARG A 155 12.40 0.53 7.67
N GLU A 156 13.54 -0.04 8.08
CA GLU A 156 13.86 -0.35 9.48
C GLU A 156 13.73 0.86 10.41
N ASN A 157 14.14 2.04 9.96
CA ASN A 157 14.07 3.28 10.72
C ASN A 157 12.69 3.97 10.68
N ASN A 158 11.72 3.47 9.90
CA ASN A 158 10.37 4.04 9.83
C ASN A 158 9.49 3.52 10.98
N ARG A 159 9.75 4.03 12.19
CA ARG A 159 9.04 3.61 13.40
C ARG A 159 7.53 3.87 13.33
N ALA A 160 7.11 4.96 12.67
CA ALA A 160 5.70 5.29 12.54
C ALA A 160 4.93 4.21 11.77
N SER A 161 5.44 3.78 10.61
CA SER A 161 4.83 2.71 9.83
C SER A 161 4.90 1.35 10.52
N ARG A 162 6.00 1.04 11.23
CA ARG A 162 6.11 -0.18 12.04
C ARG A 162 5.01 -0.26 13.09
N ASN A 163 4.77 0.84 13.82
CA ASN A 163 3.68 0.92 14.80
C ASN A 163 2.30 0.72 14.16
N VAL A 164 2.08 1.17 12.93
CA VAL A 164 0.81 0.92 12.20
C VAL A 164 0.67 -0.58 11.90
N ALA A 165 1.70 -1.24 11.38
CA ALA A 165 1.67 -2.68 11.11
C ALA A 165 1.37 -3.48 12.39
N GLU A 166 2.05 -3.17 13.48
CA GLU A 166 1.88 -3.83 14.78
C GLU A 166 0.47 -3.63 15.35
N ARG A 167 -0.10 -2.41 15.26
CA ARG A 167 -1.48 -2.12 15.69
C ARG A 167 -2.52 -2.85 14.85
N ASN A 168 -2.19 -3.18 13.61
CA ASN A 168 -3.01 -4.02 12.73
C ASN A 168 -2.78 -5.52 12.94
N GLY A 169 -2.04 -5.92 13.96
CA GLY A 169 -1.81 -7.31 14.33
C GLY A 169 -0.77 -8.04 13.46
N LEU A 170 -0.03 -7.32 12.62
CA LEU A 170 1.05 -7.91 11.86
C LEU A 170 2.29 -8.07 12.75
N LYS A 171 3.04 -9.16 12.54
CA LYS A 171 4.25 -9.47 13.32
C LYS A 171 5.47 -9.51 12.41
N PRO A 172 6.64 -9.06 12.88
CA PRO A 172 7.87 -9.14 12.10
C PRO A 172 8.27 -10.60 11.89
N VAL A 173 8.62 -10.95 10.66
CA VAL A 173 9.01 -12.32 10.28
C VAL A 173 10.41 -12.40 9.70
N GLY A 174 11.01 -11.28 9.29
CA GLY A 174 12.35 -11.23 8.72
C GLY A 174 12.67 -9.85 8.21
N SER A 175 13.85 -9.73 7.63
CA SER A 175 14.33 -8.49 7.02
C SER A 175 15.14 -8.79 5.77
N PHE A 176 15.19 -7.83 4.86
CA PHE A 176 16.08 -7.87 3.71
C PHE A 176 16.46 -6.45 3.28
N VAL A 177 17.51 -6.35 2.49
CA VAL A 177 18.00 -5.06 1.99
C VAL A 177 17.43 -4.82 0.61
N LYS A 178 16.76 -3.70 0.43
CA LYS A 178 16.43 -3.17 -0.90
C LYS A 178 17.52 -2.20 -1.31
N HIS A 179 17.98 -2.33 -2.54
CA HIS A 179 18.98 -1.45 -3.10
C HIS A 179 18.33 -0.44 -4.04
N TYR A 180 18.29 0.82 -3.65
CA TYR A 180 17.72 1.92 -4.44
C TYR A 180 18.71 3.06 -4.56
N TYR A 181 18.83 3.67 -5.72
CA TYR A 181 19.62 4.88 -5.97
C TYR A 181 21.04 4.83 -5.41
N GLY A 182 21.66 3.63 -5.44
CA GLY A 182 23.00 3.41 -4.90
C GLY A 182 23.09 3.32 -3.38
N MET A 183 21.97 3.20 -2.67
CA MET A 183 21.91 3.05 -1.22
C MET A 183 21.26 1.74 -0.80
N ASP A 184 21.86 1.12 0.22
CA ASP A 184 21.29 -0.06 0.87
C ASP A 184 20.27 0.36 1.93
N MET A 185 19.03 -0.14 1.78
CA MET A 185 17.94 0.15 2.71
C MET A 185 17.42 -1.11 3.35
N PRO A 186 17.75 -1.34 4.62
CA PRO A 186 17.16 -2.43 5.39
C PRO A 186 15.66 -2.24 5.56
N HIS A 187 14.90 -3.29 5.24
CA HIS A 187 13.46 -3.35 5.43
C HIS A 187 13.09 -4.54 6.31
N VAL A 188 12.17 -4.33 7.23
CA VAL A 188 11.54 -5.37 8.04
C VAL A 188 10.22 -5.75 7.39
N VAL A 189 10.00 -7.05 7.25
CA VAL A 189 8.74 -7.60 6.72
C VAL A 189 7.85 -8.01 7.89
N TYR A 190 6.66 -7.44 7.92
CA TYR A 190 5.59 -7.78 8.85
C TYR A 190 4.55 -8.62 8.13
N VAL A 191 4.03 -9.66 8.80
CA VAL A 191 3.00 -10.55 8.24
C VAL A 191 1.83 -10.68 9.22
N GLY A 192 0.63 -10.60 8.68
CA GLY A 192 -0.63 -10.97 9.34
C GLY A 192 -1.31 -12.09 8.59
N TYR A 193 -1.89 -13.04 9.29
CA TYR A 193 -2.62 -14.16 8.73
C TYR A 193 -4.12 -13.92 8.85
N GLY A 194 -4.87 -14.35 7.85
CA GLY A 194 -6.32 -14.47 7.93
C GLY A 194 -6.69 -15.57 8.91
N ASP A 195 -7.87 -15.45 9.51
CA ASP A 195 -8.43 -16.56 10.29
C ASP A 195 -8.57 -17.75 9.33
N SER A 196 -7.70 -18.73 9.49
CA SER A 196 -7.87 -20.02 8.84
C SER A 196 -9.20 -20.55 9.36
N GLY A 197 -10.22 -20.60 8.50
CA GLY A 197 -11.49 -21.18 8.89
C GLY A 197 -11.23 -22.55 9.52
N GLN A 198 -11.56 -22.65 10.80
CA GLN A 198 -11.60 -23.90 11.51
C GLN A 198 -12.70 -24.77 10.93
#